data_c668813102d02135fe85aacbb6cfa5de
#
_entry.id   c668813102d02135fe85aacbb6cfa5de
#
_cell.length_a   1.000
_cell.length_b   1.000
_cell.length_c   1.000
_cell.angle_alpha   90.00
_cell.angle_beta   90.00
_cell.angle_gamma   90.00
#
_symmetry.space_group_name_H-M   'P 1'
#
loop_
_entity.id
_entity.type
_entity.pdbx_description
1 polymer ?
#
loop_
_entity_poly.entity_id
_entity_poly.type
_entity_poly.pdbx_seq_one_letter_code
_entity_poly.pdbx_strand_id
1 'polypeptide(L)'
;QRWALPLPQVDPGDVVVEAFGCDPPPSFVDAMARPSSKPPVWINLEYLSAEDYVERNHGLPSPQPSSFGALTKWFFYPGFTAGSGGLLREADALNPGTPPWAELDLLPHPGERCVSLFAYADAPFGELFDLLADRPTLLLITAGASQSPALKALEGRPQRHLRAHALPWLTQRDYDRLLHACDLNFARGEDSVVRAMWAGAPF
;
A
#
# COMPACT_ATOMS: atom_id res chain seq x y z
N GLN A 1 -2.36 12.84 10.36
CA GLN A 1 -1.98 14.25 10.68
C GLN A 1 -0.90 14.70 9.70
N ARG A 2 -1.09 15.85 9.05
CA ARG A 2 -0.01 16.46 8.27
C ARG A 2 1.00 17.09 9.25
N TRP A 3 2.28 16.86 9.02
CA TRP A 3 3.34 17.55 9.72
C TRP A 3 3.25 19.04 9.40
N ALA A 4 3.00 19.85 10.40
CA ALA A 4 3.05 21.33 10.28
C ALA A 4 4.36 21.82 10.90
N LEU A 5 5.01 22.78 10.26
CA LEU A 5 6.18 23.45 10.83
C LEU A 5 5.76 24.82 11.40
N PRO A 6 6.10 25.15 12.66
CA PRO A 6 6.80 24.30 13.63
C PRO A 6 5.93 23.12 14.09
N LEU A 7 6.58 21.97 14.34
CA LEU A 7 5.90 20.81 14.91
C LEU A 7 5.19 21.17 16.21
N PRO A 8 3.94 20.73 16.39
CA PRO A 8 3.32 20.74 17.71
C PRO A 8 4.21 19.92 18.65
N GLN A 9 4.27 20.32 19.90
CA GLN A 9 5.02 19.60 20.91
C GLN A 9 4.36 18.22 21.10
N VAL A 10 5.02 17.16 20.61
CA VAL A 10 4.56 15.77 20.67
C VAL A 10 5.59 14.99 21.47
N ASP A 11 5.14 14.33 22.51
CA ASP A 11 6.00 13.39 23.24
C ASP A 11 6.13 12.10 22.44
N PRO A 12 7.36 11.59 22.25
CA PRO A 12 7.57 10.30 21.58
C PRO A 12 6.94 9.15 22.39
N GLY A 13 6.37 8.17 21.68
CA GLY A 13 5.95 6.90 22.30
C GLY A 13 7.14 5.98 22.58
N ASP A 14 6.88 4.80 23.14
CA ASP A 14 7.90 3.78 23.42
C ASP A 14 8.56 3.22 22.17
N VAL A 15 7.87 3.29 21.02
CA VAL A 15 8.36 2.89 19.71
C VAL A 15 8.07 4.01 18.71
N VAL A 16 9.08 4.36 17.94
CA VAL A 16 8.98 5.31 16.84
C VAL A 16 9.31 4.58 15.55
N VAL A 17 8.38 4.60 14.60
CA VAL A 17 8.56 4.05 13.27
C VAL A 17 8.56 5.20 12.26
N GLU A 18 9.68 5.39 11.58
CA GLU A 18 9.72 6.17 10.35
C GLU A 18 9.57 5.21 9.17
N ALA A 19 8.90 5.66 8.13
CA ALA A 19 8.65 4.83 6.97
C ALA A 19 9.25 5.47 5.72
N PHE A 20 9.95 4.65 4.93
CA PHE A 20 10.37 4.99 3.58
C PHE A 20 11.27 6.24 3.51
N GLY A 21 12.23 6.36 4.44
CA GLY A 21 13.17 7.47 4.48
C GLY A 21 12.55 8.83 4.84
N CYS A 22 11.37 8.83 5.48
CA CYS A 22 10.75 10.05 6.00
C CYS A 22 11.36 10.41 7.35
N ASP A 23 12.56 10.99 7.34
CA ASP A 23 13.29 11.37 8.56
C ASP A 23 12.44 12.28 9.46
N PRO A 24 12.36 11.97 10.76
CA PRO A 24 11.71 12.87 11.71
C PRO A 24 12.50 14.17 11.86
N PRO A 25 11.81 15.29 12.13
CA PRO A 25 12.50 16.56 12.35
C PRO A 25 13.46 16.52 13.54
N PRO A 26 14.56 17.30 13.50
CA PRO A 26 15.55 17.33 14.58
C PRO A 26 14.97 17.57 15.97
N SER A 27 13.94 18.44 16.09
CA SER A 27 13.27 18.69 17.37
C SER A 27 12.56 17.46 17.95
N PHE A 28 12.05 16.57 17.09
CA PHE A 28 11.44 15.31 17.52
C PHE A 28 12.52 14.29 17.92
N VAL A 29 13.63 14.24 17.17
CA VAL A 29 14.80 13.41 17.52
C VAL A 29 15.36 13.82 18.88
N ASP A 30 15.48 15.12 19.14
CA ASP A 30 15.89 15.64 20.45
C ASP A 30 14.90 15.27 21.55
N ALA A 31 13.60 15.27 21.26
CA ALA A 31 12.58 14.84 22.22
C ALA A 31 12.71 13.34 22.57
N MET A 32 13.06 12.49 21.61
CA MET A 32 13.33 11.05 21.85
C MET A 32 14.54 10.81 22.75
N ALA A 33 15.52 11.70 22.72
CA ALA A 33 16.79 11.56 23.44
C ALA A 33 16.81 12.25 24.82
N ARG A 34 15.71 12.85 25.28
CA ARG A 34 15.65 13.59 26.58
C ARG A 34 16.06 12.69 27.75
N PRO A 35 16.89 13.18 28.68
CA PRO A 35 17.37 12.38 29.81
C PRO A 35 16.27 11.90 30.79
N SER A 36 15.09 12.54 30.75
CA SER A 36 13.96 12.21 31.64
C SER A 36 13.13 11.01 31.17
N SER A 37 13.42 10.46 29.99
CA SER A 37 12.66 9.35 29.40
C SER A 37 13.58 8.22 28.97
N LYS A 38 13.08 6.99 28.98
CA LYS A 38 13.75 5.87 28.32
C LYS A 38 13.71 6.14 26.82
N PRO A 39 14.84 6.09 26.09
CA PRO A 39 14.84 6.26 24.65
C PRO A 39 13.90 5.24 23.99
N PRO A 40 13.10 5.66 23.00
CA PRO A 40 12.23 4.76 22.26
C PRO A 40 13.03 3.77 21.41
N VAL A 41 12.42 2.65 21.08
CA VAL A 41 12.91 1.82 19.99
C VAL A 41 12.62 2.54 18.68
N TRP A 42 13.66 2.95 17.95
CA TRP A 42 13.52 3.67 16.70
C TRP A 42 13.76 2.74 15.51
N ILE A 43 12.75 2.57 14.68
CA ILE A 43 12.76 1.67 13.53
C ILE A 43 12.56 2.50 12.25
N ASN A 44 13.45 2.30 11.29
CA ASN A 44 13.22 2.74 9.90
C ASN A 44 12.64 1.55 9.12
N LEU A 45 11.38 1.65 8.74
CA LEU A 45 10.69 0.68 7.90
C LEU A 45 10.96 1.01 6.43
N GLU A 46 11.65 0.13 5.74
CA GLU A 46 11.95 0.25 4.31
C GLU A 46 10.88 -0.41 3.42
N TYR A 47 10.98 -0.15 2.13
CA TYR A 47 10.13 -0.81 1.13
C TYR A 47 10.38 -2.32 1.09
N LEU A 48 9.33 -3.07 0.78
CA LEU A 48 9.45 -4.48 0.44
C LEU A 48 10.32 -4.63 -0.83
N SER A 49 11.32 -5.50 -0.78
CA SER A 49 12.17 -5.76 -1.93
C SER A 49 12.63 -7.22 -1.97
N ALA A 50 12.87 -7.73 -3.17
CA ALA A 50 13.48 -9.04 -3.41
C ALA A 50 14.99 -8.95 -3.71
N GLU A 51 15.59 -7.77 -3.60
CA GLU A 51 17.00 -7.54 -3.88
C GLU A 51 17.90 -8.07 -2.77
N ASP A 52 19.09 -8.54 -3.12
CA ASP A 52 20.05 -9.16 -2.20
C ASP A 52 20.51 -8.24 -1.04
N TYR A 53 20.42 -6.91 -1.22
CA TYR A 53 20.80 -5.96 -0.18
C TYR A 53 19.90 -6.03 1.05
N VAL A 54 18.66 -6.49 0.90
CA VAL A 54 17.66 -6.59 1.97
C VAL A 54 18.20 -7.39 3.15
N GLU A 55 18.74 -8.59 2.89
CA GLU A 55 19.28 -9.46 3.93
C GLU A 55 20.50 -8.84 4.62
N ARG A 56 21.35 -8.17 3.86
CA ARG A 56 22.58 -7.55 4.40
C ARG A 56 22.31 -6.34 5.28
N ASN A 57 21.18 -5.66 5.05
CA ASN A 57 20.84 -4.42 5.74
C ASN A 57 19.75 -4.57 6.81
N HIS A 58 19.01 -5.68 6.79
CA HIS A 58 17.98 -5.93 7.79
C HIS A 58 18.59 -6.07 9.19
N GLY A 59 18.01 -5.36 10.15
CA GLY A 59 18.45 -5.37 11.54
C GLY A 59 19.76 -4.59 11.83
N LEU A 60 20.32 -3.86 10.83
CA LEU A 60 21.50 -3.05 11.08
C LEU A 60 21.16 -1.81 11.92
N PRO A 61 22.02 -1.46 12.90
CA PRO A 61 21.93 -0.23 13.65
C PRO A 61 22.54 0.95 12.88
N SER A 62 21.96 2.12 13.04
CA SER A 62 22.50 3.38 12.57
C SER A 62 22.50 4.41 13.71
N PRO A 63 23.66 4.77 14.26
CA PRO A 63 23.74 5.83 15.25
C PRO A 63 23.28 7.16 14.69
N GLN A 64 22.38 7.83 15.41
CA GLN A 64 21.82 9.13 15.03
C GLN A 64 22.17 10.15 16.09
N PRO A 65 22.80 11.29 15.74
CA PRO A 65 23.13 12.33 16.70
C PRO A 65 21.87 13.05 17.18
N SER A 66 21.88 13.49 18.43
CA SER A 66 20.90 14.41 18.99
C SER A 66 21.58 15.38 19.95
N SER A 67 20.87 16.42 20.38
CA SER A 67 21.39 17.37 21.37
C SER A 67 21.68 16.74 22.76
N PHE A 68 21.14 15.56 23.04
CA PHE A 68 21.27 14.87 24.32
C PHE A 68 22.07 13.56 24.24
N GLY A 69 22.70 13.27 23.12
CA GLY A 69 23.47 12.05 22.89
C GLY A 69 23.04 11.29 21.63
N ALA A 70 23.65 10.14 21.40
CA ALA A 70 23.33 9.31 20.26
C ALA A 70 22.13 8.41 20.53
N LEU A 71 21.20 8.36 19.58
CA LEU A 71 20.15 7.36 19.49
C LEU A 71 20.54 6.29 18.49
N THR A 72 19.96 5.11 18.59
CA THR A 72 20.15 4.06 17.58
C THR A 72 18.86 3.86 16.80
N LYS A 73 18.95 4.08 15.49
CA LYS A 73 17.91 3.73 14.52
C LYS A 73 18.20 2.35 13.97
N TRP A 74 17.19 1.49 13.94
CA TRP A 74 17.29 0.13 13.42
C TRP A 74 16.59 0.03 12.09
N PHE A 75 17.27 -0.52 11.08
CA PHE A 75 16.67 -0.72 9.77
C PHE A 75 15.84 -2.01 9.73
N PHE A 76 14.59 -1.89 9.34
CA PHE A 76 13.70 -3.02 9.07
C PHE A 76 13.42 -3.10 7.58
N TYR A 77 13.95 -4.13 6.94
CA TYR A 77 13.74 -4.39 5.52
C TYR A 77 12.77 -5.55 5.34
N PRO A 78 11.51 -5.31 4.93
CA PRO A 78 10.62 -6.38 4.48
C PRO A 78 11.21 -7.10 3.27
N GLY A 79 10.99 -8.40 3.17
CA GLY A 79 11.55 -9.20 2.09
C GLY A 79 10.98 -10.62 2.05
N PHE A 80 11.47 -11.42 1.11
CA PHE A 80 10.93 -12.74 0.79
C PHE A 80 11.76 -13.89 1.35
N THR A 81 12.83 -13.61 2.07
CA THR A 81 13.79 -14.60 2.56
C THR A 81 13.84 -14.64 4.09
N ALA A 82 14.42 -15.70 4.63
CA ALA A 82 14.58 -15.87 6.07
C ALA A 82 15.53 -14.84 6.72
N GLY A 83 16.42 -14.22 5.93
CA GLY A 83 17.35 -13.18 6.39
C GLY A 83 16.76 -11.77 6.38
N SER A 84 15.53 -11.60 5.88
CA SER A 84 14.79 -10.33 5.84
C SER A 84 13.80 -10.21 7.00
N GLY A 85 13.09 -9.07 7.08
CA GLY A 85 11.99 -8.84 8.01
C GLY A 85 10.71 -9.62 7.69
N GLY A 86 10.70 -10.38 6.59
CA GLY A 86 9.53 -11.08 6.11
C GLY A 86 8.47 -10.16 5.51
N LEU A 87 7.30 -10.71 5.24
CA LEU A 87 6.16 -9.97 4.70
C LEU A 87 5.30 -9.43 5.83
N LEU A 88 5.03 -8.13 5.81
CA LEU A 88 4.11 -7.50 6.75
C LEU A 88 2.67 -7.89 6.41
N ARG A 89 2.01 -8.58 7.32
CA ARG A 89 0.66 -9.10 7.12
C ARG A 89 -0.19 -8.88 8.35
N GLU A 90 -1.36 -8.30 8.15
CA GLU A 90 -2.40 -8.21 9.16
C GLU A 90 -3.00 -9.61 9.43
N ALA A 91 -3.51 -9.82 10.63
CA ALA A 91 -4.02 -11.13 11.05
C ALA A 91 -5.19 -11.64 10.17
N ASP A 92 -5.98 -10.72 9.63
CA ASP A 92 -7.16 -11.00 8.81
C ASP A 92 -6.92 -10.86 7.29
N ALA A 93 -5.69 -10.59 6.84
CA ALA A 93 -5.37 -10.36 5.42
C ALA A 93 -5.73 -11.54 4.49
N LEU A 94 -5.71 -12.78 5.00
CA LEU A 94 -6.10 -13.97 4.24
C LEU A 94 -7.61 -14.24 4.26
N ASN A 95 -8.36 -13.54 5.09
CA ASN A 95 -9.81 -13.62 5.18
C ASN A 95 -10.38 -12.28 5.64
N PRO A 96 -10.32 -11.25 4.79
CA PRO A 96 -10.64 -9.87 5.18
C PRO A 96 -12.14 -9.62 5.39
N GLY A 97 -13.00 -10.62 5.19
CA GLY A 97 -14.43 -10.53 5.38
C GLY A 97 -15.23 -10.39 4.08
N THR A 98 -16.44 -9.88 4.19
CA THR A 98 -17.37 -9.76 3.06
C THR A 98 -16.90 -8.70 2.05
N PRO A 99 -17.23 -8.89 0.74
CA PRO A 99 -16.94 -7.88 -0.29
C PRO A 99 -17.47 -6.49 0.07
N PRO A 100 -16.79 -5.40 -0.31
CA PRO A 100 -17.13 -4.04 0.09
C PRO A 100 -18.23 -3.40 -0.77
N TRP A 101 -19.14 -4.19 -1.34
CA TRP A 101 -20.10 -3.70 -2.32
C TRP A 101 -21.08 -2.67 -1.76
N ALA A 102 -21.56 -2.89 -0.54
CA ALA A 102 -22.50 -1.97 0.10
C ALA A 102 -21.84 -0.62 0.44
N GLU A 103 -20.60 -0.63 0.89
CA GLU A 103 -19.82 0.57 1.22
C GLU A 103 -19.46 1.38 -0.02
N LEU A 104 -19.35 0.71 -1.17
CA LEU A 104 -19.04 1.33 -2.46
C LEU A 104 -20.30 1.75 -3.24
N ASP A 105 -21.49 1.50 -2.69
CA ASP A 105 -22.78 1.67 -3.40
C ASP A 105 -22.76 0.99 -4.79
N LEU A 106 -22.26 -0.22 -4.81
CA LEU A 106 -21.99 -0.97 -6.03
C LEU A 106 -22.52 -2.40 -5.90
N LEU A 107 -23.14 -2.90 -6.96
CA LEU A 107 -23.59 -4.28 -7.05
C LEU A 107 -23.15 -4.88 -8.38
N PRO A 108 -22.29 -5.93 -8.37
CA PRO A 108 -22.01 -6.71 -9.57
C PRO A 108 -23.28 -7.37 -10.10
N HIS A 109 -23.46 -7.39 -11.41
CA HIS A 109 -24.59 -8.09 -12.04
C HIS A 109 -24.33 -9.60 -12.10
N PRO A 110 -25.37 -10.44 -12.11
CA PRO A 110 -25.20 -11.88 -12.28
C PRO A 110 -24.42 -12.23 -13.54
N GLY A 111 -23.33 -13.00 -13.39
CA GLY A 111 -22.44 -13.38 -14.49
C GLY A 111 -21.44 -12.32 -14.95
N GLU A 112 -21.39 -11.18 -14.30
CA GLU A 112 -20.38 -10.14 -14.56
C GLU A 112 -19.07 -10.49 -13.88
N ARG A 113 -17.95 -10.49 -14.63
CA ARG A 113 -16.60 -10.65 -14.10
C ARG A 113 -16.17 -9.37 -13.39
N CYS A 114 -15.75 -9.49 -12.14
CA CYS A 114 -15.18 -8.36 -11.39
C CYS A 114 -13.67 -8.28 -11.61
N VAL A 115 -13.18 -7.12 -12.01
CA VAL A 115 -11.75 -6.87 -12.26
C VAL A 115 -11.31 -5.62 -11.52
N SER A 116 -10.32 -5.75 -10.63
CA SER A 116 -9.69 -4.59 -10.00
C SER A 116 -8.55 -4.07 -10.87
N LEU A 117 -8.42 -2.74 -10.97
CA LEU A 117 -7.36 -2.09 -11.74
C LEU A 117 -6.61 -1.10 -10.87
N PHE A 118 -5.41 -1.49 -10.46
CA PHE A 118 -4.41 -0.63 -9.85
C PHE A 118 -3.17 -0.65 -10.73
N ALA A 119 -2.94 0.42 -11.51
CA ALA A 119 -1.93 0.49 -12.55
C ALA A 119 -1.11 1.78 -12.49
N TYR A 120 -0.09 1.87 -13.31
CA TYR A 120 0.63 3.13 -13.58
C TYR A 120 -0.16 4.00 -14.55
N ALA A 121 0.11 5.31 -14.56
CA ALA A 121 -0.64 6.28 -15.36
C ALA A 121 -0.46 6.10 -16.88
N ASP A 122 0.63 5.49 -17.29
CA ASP A 122 1.05 5.23 -18.67
C ASP A 122 0.72 3.81 -19.16
N ALA A 123 -0.07 3.05 -18.39
CA ALA A 123 -0.47 1.70 -18.80
C ALA A 123 -1.30 1.74 -20.10
N PRO A 124 -1.26 0.67 -20.93
CA PRO A 124 -1.96 0.61 -22.22
C PRO A 124 -3.46 0.33 -22.05
N PHE A 125 -4.16 1.27 -21.41
CA PHE A 125 -5.57 1.11 -21.05
C PHE A 125 -6.48 0.77 -22.21
N GLY A 126 -6.19 1.34 -23.41
CA GLY A 126 -7.00 1.06 -24.60
C GLY A 126 -7.03 -0.41 -24.97
N GLU A 127 -5.86 -1.04 -25.08
CA GLU A 127 -5.71 -2.46 -25.39
C GLU A 127 -6.30 -3.35 -24.31
N LEU A 128 -6.05 -3.00 -23.04
CA LEU A 128 -6.62 -3.71 -21.90
C LEU A 128 -8.15 -3.72 -21.93
N PHE A 129 -8.79 -2.58 -22.22
CA PHE A 129 -10.23 -2.48 -22.23
C PHE A 129 -10.85 -3.24 -23.40
N ASP A 130 -10.19 -3.27 -24.55
CA ASP A 130 -10.63 -4.09 -25.68
C ASP A 130 -10.59 -5.59 -25.33
N LEU A 131 -9.58 -6.05 -24.60
CA LEU A 131 -9.48 -7.42 -24.10
C LEU A 131 -10.52 -7.75 -23.03
N LEU A 132 -10.82 -6.78 -22.12
CA LEU A 132 -11.79 -6.99 -21.05
C LEU A 132 -13.23 -6.94 -21.53
N ALA A 133 -13.50 -6.36 -22.70
CA ALA A 133 -14.84 -6.26 -23.30
C ALA A 133 -15.31 -7.55 -24.00
N ASP A 134 -14.57 -8.66 -23.92
CA ASP A 134 -14.93 -9.96 -24.49
C ASP A 134 -16.18 -10.58 -23.86
N ARG A 135 -16.46 -10.24 -22.61
CA ARG A 135 -17.62 -10.69 -21.81
C ARG A 135 -18.06 -9.64 -20.79
N PRO A 136 -19.24 -9.76 -20.19
CA PRO A 136 -19.70 -8.85 -19.16
C PRO A 136 -18.66 -8.69 -18.04
N THR A 137 -18.14 -7.47 -17.86
CA THR A 137 -17.07 -7.16 -16.92
C THR A 137 -17.35 -5.87 -16.17
N LEU A 138 -17.25 -5.92 -14.84
CA LEU A 138 -17.21 -4.76 -13.97
C LEU A 138 -15.75 -4.43 -13.70
N LEU A 139 -15.27 -3.32 -14.21
CA LEU A 139 -13.92 -2.81 -14.01
C LEU A 139 -13.90 -1.80 -12.86
N LEU A 140 -13.16 -2.10 -11.82
CA LEU A 140 -13.05 -1.32 -10.59
C LEU A 140 -11.71 -0.57 -10.60
N ILE A 141 -11.74 0.71 -10.97
CA ILE A 141 -10.54 1.53 -11.14
C ILE A 141 -10.19 2.20 -9.82
N THR A 142 -9.10 1.77 -9.20
CA THR A 142 -8.66 2.31 -7.90
C THR A 142 -8.29 3.78 -7.99
N ALA A 143 -8.48 4.52 -6.89
CA ALA A 143 -8.00 5.89 -6.77
C ALA A 143 -6.47 5.96 -6.91
N GLY A 144 -5.98 7.02 -7.54
CA GLY A 144 -4.55 7.25 -7.74
C GLY A 144 -4.22 7.79 -9.13
N ALA A 145 -2.93 7.75 -9.49
CA ALA A 145 -2.42 8.38 -10.70
C ALA A 145 -3.00 7.78 -12.01
N SER A 146 -3.40 6.51 -11.99
CA SER A 146 -3.97 5.81 -13.15
C SER A 146 -5.46 6.08 -13.38
N GLN A 147 -6.20 6.53 -12.38
CA GLN A 147 -7.66 6.61 -12.46
C GLN A 147 -8.13 7.56 -13.55
N SER A 148 -7.61 8.78 -13.58
CA SER A 148 -8.00 9.77 -14.60
C SER A 148 -7.60 9.36 -16.03
N PRO A 149 -6.36 8.88 -16.30
CA PRO A 149 -6.00 8.32 -17.61
C PRO A 149 -6.87 7.14 -18.04
N ALA A 150 -7.18 6.21 -17.12
CA ALA A 150 -8.04 5.07 -17.42
C ALA A 150 -9.47 5.50 -17.80
N LEU A 151 -10.06 6.41 -17.03
CA LEU A 151 -11.39 6.96 -17.34
C LEU A 151 -11.41 7.67 -18.69
N LYS A 152 -10.39 8.47 -19.00
CA LYS A 152 -10.23 9.12 -20.29
C LYS A 152 -10.13 8.12 -21.44
N ALA A 153 -9.44 7.00 -21.25
CA ALA A 153 -9.34 5.95 -22.26
C ALA A 153 -10.66 5.22 -22.52
N LEU A 154 -11.65 5.33 -21.65
CA LEU A 154 -13.01 4.81 -21.83
C LEU A 154 -13.92 5.76 -22.62
N GLU A 155 -13.57 7.03 -22.73
CA GLU A 155 -14.37 8.03 -23.44
C GLU A 155 -14.55 7.64 -24.92
N GLY A 156 -15.79 7.69 -25.40
CA GLY A 156 -16.13 7.35 -26.80
C GLY A 156 -16.07 5.86 -27.15
N ARG A 157 -15.73 4.97 -26.22
CA ARG A 157 -15.74 3.52 -26.44
C ARG A 157 -17.14 2.93 -26.22
N PRO A 158 -17.58 1.98 -27.06
CA PRO A 158 -18.83 1.26 -26.81
C PRO A 158 -18.68 0.35 -25.58
N GLN A 159 -19.41 0.66 -24.52
CA GLN A 159 -19.35 -0.06 -23.24
C GLN A 159 -20.35 -1.23 -23.17
N ARG A 160 -20.50 -2.00 -24.24
CA ARG A 160 -21.51 -3.08 -24.29
C ARG A 160 -21.30 -4.17 -23.25
N HIS A 161 -20.04 -4.50 -22.94
CA HIS A 161 -19.66 -5.56 -22.01
C HIS A 161 -18.72 -5.08 -20.90
N LEU A 162 -18.25 -3.84 -20.93
CA LEU A 162 -17.34 -3.29 -19.95
C LEU A 162 -17.99 -2.13 -19.19
N ARG A 163 -18.41 -2.37 -17.97
CA ARG A 163 -18.91 -1.36 -17.04
C ARG A 163 -17.77 -0.94 -16.10
N ALA A 164 -17.39 0.31 -16.13
CA ALA A 164 -16.31 0.82 -15.30
C ALA A 164 -16.84 1.65 -14.13
N HIS A 165 -16.19 1.51 -12.97
CA HIS A 165 -16.50 2.27 -11.77
C HIS A 165 -15.20 2.83 -11.17
N ALA A 166 -15.17 4.16 -10.98
CA ALA A 166 -14.06 4.83 -10.31
C ALA A 166 -14.22 4.72 -8.80
N LEU A 167 -13.29 4.05 -8.16
CA LEU A 167 -13.31 3.85 -6.71
C LEU A 167 -12.81 5.10 -5.97
N PRO A 168 -13.34 5.38 -4.78
CA PRO A 168 -12.74 6.34 -3.86
C PRO A 168 -11.41 5.78 -3.29
N TRP A 169 -10.70 6.58 -2.50
CA TRP A 169 -9.61 6.06 -1.67
C TRP A 169 -10.14 5.03 -0.68
N LEU A 170 -9.60 3.83 -0.73
CA LEU A 170 -9.94 2.73 0.17
C LEU A 170 -8.97 2.69 1.35
N THR A 171 -9.44 2.17 2.48
CA THR A 171 -8.53 1.69 3.52
C THR A 171 -7.80 0.44 3.03
N GLN A 172 -6.67 0.08 3.64
CA GLN A 172 -5.96 -1.13 3.26
C GLN A 172 -6.83 -2.38 3.41
N ARG A 173 -7.63 -2.44 4.46
CA ARG A 173 -8.57 -3.53 4.69
C ARG A 173 -9.65 -3.63 3.61
N ASP A 174 -10.21 -2.50 3.18
CA ASP A 174 -11.23 -2.51 2.12
C ASP A 174 -10.62 -2.86 0.77
N TYR A 175 -9.36 -2.48 0.53
CA TYR A 175 -8.62 -2.91 -0.65
C TYR A 175 -8.42 -4.43 -0.65
N ASP A 176 -8.05 -5.04 0.48
CA ASP A 176 -7.93 -6.49 0.59
C ASP A 176 -9.27 -7.19 0.34
N ARG A 177 -10.37 -6.68 0.91
CA ARG A 177 -11.75 -7.17 0.65
C ARG A 177 -12.09 -7.09 -0.84
N LEU A 178 -11.67 -6.02 -1.51
CA LEU A 178 -11.86 -5.82 -2.95
C LEU A 178 -11.08 -6.87 -3.76
N LEU A 179 -9.80 -7.06 -3.47
CA LEU A 179 -8.96 -8.05 -4.16
C LEU A 179 -9.53 -9.47 -4.04
N HIS A 180 -10.01 -9.85 -2.85
CA HIS A 180 -10.65 -11.16 -2.61
C HIS A 180 -12.00 -11.32 -3.32
N ALA A 181 -12.67 -10.21 -3.64
CA ALA A 181 -13.97 -10.20 -4.30
C ALA A 181 -13.88 -10.18 -5.83
N CYS A 182 -12.69 -9.95 -6.38
CA CYS A 182 -12.46 -9.86 -7.82
C CYS A 182 -12.00 -11.19 -8.42
N ASP A 183 -12.41 -11.43 -9.67
CA ASP A 183 -12.00 -12.61 -10.47
C ASP A 183 -10.61 -12.43 -11.09
N LEU A 184 -10.15 -11.17 -11.20
CA LEU A 184 -8.84 -10.80 -11.75
C LEU A 184 -8.38 -9.48 -11.14
N ASN A 185 -7.11 -9.42 -10.75
CA ASN A 185 -6.52 -8.26 -10.11
C ASN A 185 -5.32 -7.72 -10.90
N PHE A 186 -5.43 -6.52 -11.45
CA PHE A 186 -4.26 -5.79 -11.90
C PHE A 186 -3.68 -5.03 -10.72
N ALA A 187 -2.47 -5.39 -10.33
CA ALA A 187 -1.75 -4.79 -9.22
C ALA A 187 -0.41 -4.20 -9.69
N ARG A 188 0.07 -3.18 -8.99
CA ARG A 188 1.38 -2.58 -9.21
C ARG A 188 2.09 -2.36 -7.88
N GLY A 189 3.41 -2.38 -7.92
CA GLY A 189 4.23 -2.27 -6.72
C GLY A 189 4.22 -3.56 -5.91
N GLU A 190 5.26 -3.75 -5.14
CA GLU A 190 5.58 -4.99 -4.43
C GLU A 190 4.54 -5.36 -3.36
N ASP A 191 4.07 -4.39 -2.58
CA ASP A 191 3.07 -4.64 -1.52
C ASP A 191 1.73 -5.08 -2.09
N SER A 192 1.24 -4.41 -3.14
CA SER A 192 -0.04 -4.74 -3.77
C SER A 192 -0.01 -6.08 -4.51
N VAL A 193 1.15 -6.46 -5.08
CA VAL A 193 1.35 -7.78 -5.70
C VAL A 193 1.23 -8.86 -4.64
N VAL A 194 1.89 -8.74 -3.49
CA VAL A 194 1.78 -9.70 -2.39
C VAL A 194 0.34 -9.83 -1.90
N ARG A 195 -0.39 -8.72 -1.78
CA ARG A 195 -1.82 -8.76 -1.39
C ARG A 195 -2.70 -9.44 -2.43
N ALA A 196 -2.45 -9.22 -3.71
CA ALA A 196 -3.13 -9.92 -4.79
C ALA A 196 -2.83 -11.44 -4.76
N MET A 197 -1.59 -11.83 -4.45
CA MET A 197 -1.24 -13.26 -4.23
C MET A 197 -2.01 -13.85 -3.05
N TRP A 198 -2.15 -13.14 -1.94
CA TRP A 198 -2.93 -13.60 -0.79
C TRP A 198 -4.44 -13.71 -1.08
N ALA A 199 -4.96 -12.86 -1.96
CA ALA A 199 -6.35 -12.95 -2.41
C ALA A 199 -6.65 -14.24 -3.19
N GLY A 200 -5.64 -14.88 -3.80
CA GLY A 200 -5.77 -16.17 -4.47
C GLY A 200 -6.48 -16.12 -5.83
N ALA A 201 -6.91 -14.95 -6.30
CA ALA A 201 -7.39 -14.75 -7.65
C ALA A 201 -6.20 -14.51 -8.62
N PRO A 202 -6.36 -14.75 -9.93
CA PRO A 202 -5.37 -14.34 -10.93
C PRO A 202 -5.00 -12.86 -10.85
N PHE A 203 -3.72 -12.53 -11.10
CA PHE A 203 -3.21 -11.17 -11.05
C PHE A 203 -2.08 -10.94 -12.07
#